data_1ac773409476fb17558895f2811fe72e
#
_entry.id   1ac773409476fb17558895f2811fe72e
#
_cell.length_a   1.000
_cell.length_b   1.000
_cell.length_c   1.000
_cell.angle_alpha   90.00
_cell.angle_beta   90.00
_cell.angle_gamma   90.00
#
_symmetry.space_group_name_H-M   'P 1'
#
loop_
_entity.id
_entity.type
_entity.pdbx_description
1 polymer ?
#
loop_
_entity_poly.entity_id
_entity_poly.type
_entity_poly.pdbx_seq_one_letter_code
_entity_poly.pdbx_strand_id
1 'polypeptide(L)'
;MREGAFVILARIVNRMISITTSNMNGIRAAKRKGVEEWVRRNTPDVWCMQEVRAPQAELDPILDGLAADYAEAGRIEGPAALHRVNEVCRVKGRAGVALLSDLEVTDTRHGLPGLDEDVDSGRWIEADVTTPQGYSITVACVYVHAGNADDETKMAQKFRFLDAMLARMGELRDEAARGGRQAVLCGDFNIAHTPLDIKNAKGNVKHAGFLPEERAYVDRWLDEYEFVDVMRDLAGDIQGPYTWWSQRGRAFDNNVGWRLDYQFATPELAETARGFVIDKAPTYDLRWSDHAPLTIRYDV
;
A
#
# COMPACT_ATOMS: atom_id res chain seq x y z
N MET A 1 26.35 -14.69 51.71
CA MET A 1 26.49 -14.10 50.38
C MET A 1 25.23 -14.44 49.61
N ARG A 2 24.34 -13.47 49.37
CA ARG A 2 23.14 -13.65 48.53
C ARG A 2 23.41 -12.90 47.25
N GLU A 3 23.54 -13.64 46.18
CA GLU A 3 23.62 -13.09 44.80
C GLU A 3 22.24 -12.47 44.44
N GLY A 4 22.23 -11.16 44.24
CA GLY A 4 21.07 -10.45 43.73
C GLY A 4 20.95 -10.66 42.23
N ALA A 5 19.94 -11.39 41.80
CA ALA A 5 19.55 -11.45 40.40
C ALA A 5 19.04 -10.06 39.94
N PHE A 6 19.84 -9.37 39.15
CA PHE A 6 19.37 -8.18 38.40
C PHE A 6 18.40 -8.62 37.32
N VAL A 7 17.11 -8.49 37.55
CA VAL A 7 16.11 -8.58 36.50
C VAL A 7 16.18 -7.27 35.71
N ILE A 8 16.79 -7.30 34.54
CA ILE A 8 16.70 -6.23 33.56
C ILE A 8 15.27 -6.29 33.01
N LEU A 9 14.38 -5.52 33.57
CA LEU A 9 13.11 -5.17 32.94
C LEU A 9 13.44 -4.33 31.69
N ALA A 10 13.56 -4.99 30.53
CA ALA A 10 13.54 -4.29 29.26
C ALA A 10 12.22 -3.49 29.24
N ARG A 11 12.32 -2.16 29.31
CA ARG A 11 11.20 -1.28 29.00
C ARG A 11 10.82 -1.60 27.56
N ILE A 12 9.73 -2.31 27.38
CA ILE A 12 9.04 -2.37 26.07
C ILE A 12 8.60 -0.93 25.81
N VAL A 13 9.40 -0.19 25.07
CA VAL A 13 8.99 1.08 24.50
C VAL A 13 7.93 0.69 23.48
N ASN A 14 6.67 1.04 23.74
CA ASN A 14 5.58 0.91 22.76
C ASN A 14 6.04 1.66 21.51
N ARG A 15 6.53 0.91 20.51
CA ARG A 15 6.99 1.48 19.26
C ARG A 15 5.84 1.38 18.27
N MET A 16 5.37 2.52 17.80
CA MET A 16 4.44 2.56 16.68
C MET A 16 5.05 1.87 15.46
N ILE A 17 4.28 1.06 14.77
CA ILE A 17 4.67 0.53 13.46
C ILE A 17 4.27 1.49 12.35
N SER A 18 5.03 1.51 11.28
CA SER A 18 4.78 2.28 10.07
C SER A 18 4.49 1.36 8.89
N ILE A 19 3.33 1.53 8.27
CA ILE A 19 2.97 0.83 7.04
C ILE A 19 2.96 1.86 5.91
N THR A 20 3.70 1.57 4.85
CA THR A 20 3.81 2.46 3.68
C THR A 20 3.29 1.77 2.43
N THR A 21 2.56 2.50 1.60
CA THR A 21 2.23 2.09 0.24
C THR A 21 2.80 3.07 -0.77
N SER A 22 3.30 2.57 -1.89
CA SER A 22 3.78 3.41 -3.00
C SER A 22 3.73 2.69 -4.34
N ASN A 23 3.07 3.29 -5.31
CA ASN A 23 3.17 2.86 -6.70
C ASN A 23 4.53 3.29 -7.27
N MET A 24 5.33 2.32 -7.73
CA MET A 24 6.71 2.53 -8.18
C MET A 24 6.82 3.08 -9.60
N ASN A 25 5.74 2.99 -10.39
CA ASN A 25 5.75 3.28 -11.82
C ASN A 25 6.97 2.66 -12.54
N GLY A 26 7.30 1.42 -12.14
CA GLY A 26 8.48 0.66 -12.57
C GLY A 26 9.68 0.82 -11.65
N ILE A 27 9.95 -0.20 -10.84
CA ILE A 27 10.98 -0.19 -9.78
C ILE A 27 12.39 0.12 -10.32
N ARG A 28 12.71 -0.32 -11.56
CA ARG A 28 14.00 0.03 -12.22
C ARG A 28 14.13 1.52 -12.51
N ALA A 29 13.03 2.18 -12.86
CA ALA A 29 13.02 3.63 -13.09
C ALA A 29 13.09 4.38 -11.76
N ALA A 30 12.37 3.94 -10.74
CA ALA A 30 12.41 4.49 -9.40
C ALA A 30 13.82 4.39 -8.79
N LYS A 31 14.51 3.24 -8.98
CA LYS A 31 15.91 3.05 -8.56
C LYS A 31 16.83 4.08 -9.22
N ARG A 32 16.76 4.23 -10.55
CA ARG A 32 17.59 5.24 -11.26
C ARG A 32 17.31 6.68 -10.82
N LYS A 33 16.16 6.94 -10.22
CA LYS A 33 15.74 8.26 -9.72
C LYS A 33 15.94 8.44 -8.21
N GLY A 34 16.60 7.50 -7.54
CA GLY A 34 17.02 7.66 -6.16
C GLY A 34 16.02 7.20 -5.10
N VAL A 35 15.15 6.24 -5.39
CA VAL A 35 14.26 5.66 -4.36
C VAL A 35 15.04 5.10 -3.16
N GLU A 36 16.26 4.62 -3.37
CA GLU A 36 17.16 4.11 -2.32
C GLU A 36 17.43 5.16 -1.23
N GLU A 37 17.62 6.43 -1.63
CA GLU A 37 17.81 7.51 -0.66
C GLU A 37 16.55 7.77 0.18
N TRP A 38 15.36 7.64 -0.44
CA TRP A 38 14.10 7.72 0.29
C TRP A 38 14.00 6.58 1.32
N VAL A 39 14.37 5.35 0.92
CA VAL A 39 14.37 4.18 1.80
C VAL A 39 15.27 4.38 3.01
N ARG A 40 16.52 4.80 2.82
CA ARG A 40 17.48 5.03 3.93
C ARG A 40 16.97 6.04 4.96
N ARG A 41 16.12 6.99 4.54
CA ARG A 41 15.56 8.01 5.45
C ARG A 41 14.29 7.56 6.16
N ASN A 42 13.52 6.65 5.56
CA ASN A 42 12.17 6.32 6.04
C ASN A 42 12.08 4.91 6.64
N THR A 43 12.71 3.90 6.05
CA THR A 43 12.72 2.50 6.50
C THR A 43 11.40 2.05 7.17
N PRO A 44 10.27 2.01 6.44
CA PRO A 44 8.99 1.62 7.03
C PRO A 44 9.03 0.18 7.55
N ASP A 45 8.25 -0.12 8.59
CA ASP A 45 8.15 -1.49 9.13
C ASP A 45 7.55 -2.47 8.12
N VAL A 46 6.55 -2.00 7.34
CA VAL A 46 6.01 -2.73 6.19
C VAL A 46 5.90 -1.77 5.01
N TRP A 47 6.43 -2.18 3.87
CA TRP A 47 6.38 -1.39 2.64
C TRP A 47 5.73 -2.16 1.49
N CYS A 48 4.54 -1.73 1.07
CA CYS A 48 3.78 -2.24 -0.06
C CYS A 48 4.12 -1.45 -1.33
N MET A 49 4.59 -2.13 -2.37
CA MET A 49 4.97 -1.54 -3.65
C MET A 49 4.06 -2.05 -4.77
N GLN A 50 3.52 -1.16 -5.58
CA GLN A 50 2.71 -1.46 -6.76
C GLN A 50 3.46 -1.07 -8.02
N GLU A 51 3.04 -1.58 -9.17
CA GLU A 51 3.65 -1.33 -10.47
C GLU A 51 5.18 -1.55 -10.49
N VAL A 52 5.61 -2.67 -9.92
CA VAL A 52 7.03 -3.06 -9.92
C VAL A 52 7.56 -3.22 -11.35
N ARG A 53 6.75 -3.76 -12.28
CA ARG A 53 7.02 -3.84 -13.73
C ARG A 53 8.38 -4.44 -14.09
N ALA A 54 8.88 -5.36 -13.29
CA ALA A 54 10.14 -6.06 -13.51
C ALA A 54 9.92 -7.57 -13.52
N PRO A 55 10.62 -8.34 -14.36
CA PRO A 55 10.64 -9.79 -14.22
C PRO A 55 11.42 -10.20 -12.98
N GLN A 56 11.17 -11.39 -12.43
CA GLN A 56 11.75 -11.85 -11.17
C GLN A 56 13.29 -11.71 -11.14
N ALA A 57 13.97 -12.15 -12.19
CA ALA A 57 15.43 -12.09 -12.27
C ALA A 57 16.03 -10.67 -12.19
N GLU A 58 15.24 -9.63 -12.53
CA GLU A 58 15.65 -8.24 -12.40
C GLU A 58 15.17 -7.63 -11.09
N LEU A 59 14.07 -8.16 -10.52
CA LEU A 59 13.49 -7.71 -9.27
C LEU A 59 14.34 -8.14 -8.07
N ASP A 60 14.75 -9.40 -8.01
CA ASP A 60 15.50 -9.95 -6.87
C ASP A 60 16.73 -9.11 -6.49
N PRO A 61 17.64 -8.77 -7.43
CA PRO A 61 18.79 -7.93 -7.09
C PRO A 61 18.40 -6.51 -6.60
N ILE A 62 17.25 -6.00 -7.03
CA ILE A 62 16.78 -4.69 -6.56
C ILE A 62 16.28 -4.80 -5.14
N LEU A 63 15.48 -5.83 -4.81
CA LEU A 63 15.02 -6.08 -3.45
C LEU A 63 16.18 -6.38 -2.49
N ASP A 64 17.23 -7.08 -2.97
CA ASP A 64 18.47 -7.28 -2.22
C ASP A 64 19.16 -5.95 -1.89
N GLY A 65 19.22 -5.05 -2.86
CA GLY A 65 19.78 -3.71 -2.66
C GLY A 65 18.96 -2.90 -1.64
N LEU A 66 17.64 -2.93 -1.73
CA LEU A 66 16.77 -2.24 -0.75
C LEU A 66 16.93 -2.82 0.66
N ALA A 67 17.11 -4.15 0.80
CA ALA A 67 17.40 -4.76 2.10
C ALA A 67 18.76 -4.33 2.65
N ALA A 68 19.76 -4.14 1.79
CA ALA A 68 21.03 -3.56 2.20
C ALA A 68 20.88 -2.11 2.68
N ASP A 69 20.03 -1.30 2.03
CA ASP A 69 19.73 0.06 2.46
C ASP A 69 19.06 0.10 3.85
N TYR A 70 18.15 -0.85 4.17
CA TYR A 70 17.58 -1.01 5.52
C TYR A 70 18.65 -1.34 6.57
N ALA A 71 19.60 -2.22 6.23
CA ALA A 71 20.71 -2.58 7.13
C ALA A 71 21.68 -1.40 7.31
N GLU A 72 22.01 -0.68 6.25
CA GLU A 72 22.86 0.51 6.29
C GLU A 72 22.26 1.62 7.14
N ALA A 73 20.94 1.78 7.08
CA ALA A 73 20.19 2.71 7.94
C ALA A 73 20.10 2.26 9.42
N GLY A 74 20.66 1.10 9.76
CA GLY A 74 20.62 0.53 11.12
C GLY A 74 19.25 0.03 11.54
N ARG A 75 18.36 -0.22 10.58
CA ARG A 75 17.00 -0.66 10.83
C ARG A 75 16.90 -2.14 11.19
N ILE A 76 17.72 -2.95 10.57
CA ILE A 76 17.83 -4.39 10.73
C ILE A 76 19.30 -4.79 10.91
N GLU A 77 19.57 -5.95 11.52
CA GLU A 77 20.94 -6.44 11.75
C GLU A 77 21.69 -6.76 10.46
N GLY A 78 20.97 -7.15 9.41
CA GLY A 78 21.53 -7.46 8.10
C GLY A 78 20.44 -7.71 7.06
N PRO A 79 20.76 -7.69 5.74
CA PRO A 79 19.78 -7.77 4.67
C PRO A 79 18.88 -9.03 4.72
N ALA A 80 19.37 -10.12 5.32
CA ALA A 80 18.61 -11.37 5.48
C ALA A 80 17.46 -11.26 6.50
N ALA A 81 17.48 -10.25 7.38
CA ALA A 81 16.43 -10.02 8.35
C ALA A 81 15.18 -9.33 7.76
N LEU A 82 15.26 -8.83 6.52
CA LEU A 82 14.11 -8.24 5.83
C LEU A 82 13.34 -9.32 5.08
N HIS A 83 12.08 -9.52 5.46
CA HIS A 83 11.17 -10.40 4.74
C HIS A 83 10.75 -9.77 3.42
N ARG A 84 10.62 -10.60 2.39
CA ARG A 84 10.27 -10.18 1.02
C ARG A 84 9.19 -11.09 0.48
N VAL A 85 8.08 -10.50 0.07
CA VAL A 85 6.96 -11.17 -0.59
C VAL A 85 6.69 -10.44 -1.88
N ASN A 86 6.65 -11.11 -3.01
CA ASN A 86 6.33 -10.43 -4.27
C ASN A 86 5.64 -11.36 -5.26
N GLU A 87 4.88 -10.76 -6.16
CA GLU A 87 4.30 -11.41 -7.31
C GLU A 87 4.54 -10.55 -8.55
N VAL A 88 5.28 -11.11 -9.49
CA VAL A 88 5.47 -10.47 -10.81
C VAL A 88 4.28 -10.73 -11.72
N CYS A 89 3.94 -9.77 -12.57
CA CYS A 89 2.90 -9.96 -13.56
C CYS A 89 3.38 -10.93 -14.67
N ARG A 90 2.52 -11.86 -15.09
CA ARG A 90 2.80 -12.75 -16.23
C ARG A 90 2.99 -11.98 -17.53
N VAL A 91 2.30 -10.86 -17.69
CA VAL A 91 2.49 -9.96 -18.83
C VAL A 91 3.69 -9.04 -18.57
N LYS A 92 4.75 -9.24 -19.38
CA LYS A 92 6.01 -8.49 -19.23
C LYS A 92 5.82 -6.99 -19.19
N GLY A 93 6.43 -6.35 -18.20
CA GLY A 93 6.45 -4.89 -18.04
C GLY A 93 5.14 -4.29 -17.54
N ARG A 94 4.21 -5.12 -17.06
CA ARG A 94 2.95 -4.67 -16.45
C ARG A 94 2.87 -5.05 -14.99
N ALA A 95 2.03 -4.35 -14.24
CA ALA A 95 1.72 -4.62 -12.83
C ALA A 95 2.94 -5.06 -11.99
N GLY A 96 2.80 -6.07 -11.18
CA GLY A 96 3.80 -6.54 -10.22
C GLY A 96 3.64 -5.82 -8.89
N VAL A 97 3.53 -6.60 -7.81
CA VAL A 97 3.46 -6.10 -6.44
C VAL A 97 4.57 -6.72 -5.61
N ALA A 98 5.07 -5.97 -4.63
CA ALA A 98 6.04 -6.47 -3.67
C ALA A 98 5.76 -5.88 -2.29
N LEU A 99 6.10 -6.63 -1.25
CA LEU A 99 6.04 -6.23 0.14
C LEU A 99 7.37 -6.53 0.81
N LEU A 100 7.93 -5.54 1.50
CA LEU A 100 9.08 -5.70 2.39
C LEU A 100 8.61 -5.51 3.83
N SER A 101 9.11 -6.32 4.75
CA SER A 101 8.77 -6.22 6.17
C SER A 101 9.99 -6.52 7.06
N ASP A 102 10.25 -5.66 8.04
CA ASP A 102 11.18 -5.96 9.14
C ASP A 102 10.46 -6.60 10.34
N LEU A 103 9.12 -6.70 10.27
CA LEU A 103 8.32 -7.51 11.18
C LEU A 103 8.33 -8.98 10.74
N GLU A 104 8.12 -9.88 11.69
CA GLU A 104 7.99 -11.30 11.39
C GLU A 104 6.81 -11.55 10.43
N VAL A 105 7.06 -12.28 9.34
CA VAL A 105 6.04 -12.73 8.39
C VAL A 105 5.78 -14.21 8.67
N THR A 106 4.55 -14.52 9.08
CA THR A 106 4.16 -15.86 9.49
C THR A 106 3.44 -16.66 8.39
N ASP A 107 2.79 -15.98 7.45
CA ASP A 107 2.12 -16.60 6.30
C ASP A 107 2.02 -15.61 5.12
N THR A 108 1.87 -16.16 3.90
CA THR A 108 1.74 -15.35 2.68
C THR A 108 0.72 -15.96 1.71
N ARG A 109 -0.02 -15.12 1.00
CA ARG A 109 -0.99 -15.52 -0.01
C ARG A 109 -0.84 -14.66 -1.26
N HIS A 110 -1.08 -15.26 -2.43
CA HIS A 110 -0.88 -14.63 -3.74
C HIS A 110 -2.16 -14.73 -4.56
N GLY A 111 -2.51 -13.63 -5.23
CA GLY A 111 -3.70 -13.53 -6.08
C GLY A 111 -5.02 -13.58 -5.28
N LEU A 112 -6.11 -13.36 -5.99
CA LEU A 112 -7.46 -13.49 -5.46
C LEU A 112 -8.15 -14.70 -6.10
N PRO A 113 -8.94 -15.49 -5.36
CA PRO A 113 -9.65 -16.63 -5.93
C PRO A 113 -10.56 -16.23 -7.09
N GLY A 114 -10.62 -17.07 -8.13
CA GLY A 114 -11.53 -16.91 -9.27
C GLY A 114 -11.13 -15.87 -10.32
N LEU A 115 -9.94 -15.27 -10.20
CA LEU A 115 -9.40 -14.34 -11.18
C LEU A 115 -8.59 -15.03 -12.27
N ASP A 116 -8.44 -14.34 -13.41
CA ASP A 116 -7.63 -14.79 -14.54
C ASP A 116 -6.15 -14.46 -14.27
N GLU A 117 -5.36 -15.50 -14.04
CA GLU A 117 -3.95 -15.36 -13.70
C GLU A 117 -3.11 -14.62 -14.77
N ASP A 118 -3.50 -14.69 -16.05
CA ASP A 118 -2.77 -13.98 -17.10
C ASP A 118 -3.04 -12.47 -17.09
N VAL A 119 -4.26 -12.07 -16.70
CA VAL A 119 -4.70 -10.67 -16.68
C VAL A 119 -4.48 -10.03 -15.31
N ASP A 120 -4.71 -10.79 -14.25
CA ASP A 120 -4.80 -10.27 -12.88
C ASP A 120 -3.56 -10.57 -12.02
N SER A 121 -2.56 -11.32 -12.55
CA SER A 121 -1.31 -11.59 -11.84
C SER A 121 -0.53 -10.32 -11.48
N GLY A 122 0.19 -10.38 -10.37
CA GLY A 122 0.98 -9.26 -9.88
C GLY A 122 0.16 -8.07 -9.39
N ARG A 123 -1.03 -8.32 -8.84
CA ARG A 123 -1.94 -7.27 -8.36
C ARG A 123 -2.38 -7.43 -6.92
N TRP A 124 -2.16 -8.61 -6.33
CA TRP A 124 -2.57 -8.92 -4.96
C TRP A 124 -1.62 -9.89 -4.30
N ILE A 125 -1.05 -9.48 -3.17
CA ILE A 125 -0.36 -10.36 -2.23
C ILE A 125 -0.78 -10.01 -0.82
N GLU A 126 -0.81 -11.00 0.07
CA GLU A 126 -1.02 -10.80 1.49
C GLU A 126 0.18 -11.33 2.26
N ALA A 127 0.53 -10.65 3.34
CA ALA A 127 1.47 -11.12 4.34
C ALA A 127 0.85 -10.97 5.72
N ASP A 128 0.86 -12.05 6.49
CA ASP A 128 0.51 -12.01 7.90
C ASP A 128 1.75 -11.62 8.68
N VAL A 129 1.71 -10.45 9.30
CA VAL A 129 2.82 -9.91 10.08
C VAL A 129 2.48 -9.89 11.56
N THR A 130 3.50 -10.07 12.39
CA THR A 130 3.37 -10.00 13.85
C THR A 130 4.28 -8.91 14.39
N THR A 131 3.72 -7.99 15.18
CA THR A 131 4.50 -6.94 15.84
C THR A 131 5.29 -7.52 17.02
N PRO A 132 6.34 -6.84 17.50
CA PRO A 132 7.07 -7.27 18.69
C PRO A 132 6.20 -7.42 19.95
N GLN A 133 5.03 -6.76 19.97
CA GLN A 133 4.04 -6.86 21.06
C GLN A 133 3.09 -8.04 20.89
N GLY A 134 3.21 -8.80 19.79
CA GLY A 134 2.35 -9.94 19.48
C GLY A 134 1.03 -9.57 18.80
N TYR A 135 0.87 -8.33 18.31
CA TYR A 135 -0.29 -7.94 17.54
C TYR A 135 -0.17 -8.45 16.10
N SER A 136 -1.19 -9.16 15.62
CA SER A 136 -1.15 -9.81 14.31
C SER A 136 -2.02 -9.07 13.29
N ILE A 137 -1.45 -8.79 12.11
CA ILE A 137 -2.09 -8.03 11.03
C ILE A 137 -1.92 -8.78 9.71
N THR A 138 -2.97 -8.94 8.94
CA THR A 138 -2.88 -9.25 7.50
C THR A 138 -2.69 -7.95 6.74
N VAL A 139 -1.54 -7.78 6.10
CA VAL A 139 -1.26 -6.66 5.20
C VAL A 139 -1.42 -7.13 3.77
N ALA A 140 -2.42 -6.60 3.06
CA ALA A 140 -2.61 -6.84 1.63
C ALA A 140 -1.99 -5.71 0.81
N CYS A 141 -1.08 -6.04 -0.10
CA CYS A 141 -0.54 -5.12 -1.09
C CYS A 141 -1.35 -5.24 -2.38
N VAL A 142 -2.02 -4.15 -2.76
CA VAL A 142 -3.07 -4.13 -3.78
C VAL A 142 -2.71 -3.19 -4.94
N TYR A 143 -2.92 -3.65 -6.17
CA TYR A 143 -2.87 -2.83 -7.37
C TYR A 143 -4.10 -3.06 -8.24
N VAL A 144 -5.11 -2.23 -8.12
CA VAL A 144 -6.35 -2.30 -8.89
C VAL A 144 -6.08 -1.86 -10.34
N HIS A 145 -6.78 -2.48 -11.30
CA HIS A 145 -6.72 -2.05 -12.71
C HIS A 145 -7.09 -0.57 -12.86
N ALA A 146 -6.33 0.18 -13.64
CA ALA A 146 -6.66 1.58 -13.93
C ALA A 146 -8.01 1.73 -14.66
N GLY A 147 -8.34 0.75 -15.51
CA GLY A 147 -9.51 0.84 -16.37
C GLY A 147 -9.32 1.83 -17.53
N ASN A 148 -10.32 1.95 -18.36
CA ASN A 148 -10.45 2.98 -19.39
C ASN A 148 -11.94 3.09 -19.75
N ALA A 149 -12.58 4.21 -19.49
CA ALA A 149 -14.01 4.41 -19.70
C ALA A 149 -14.46 4.20 -21.16
N ASP A 150 -13.55 4.33 -22.13
CA ASP A 150 -13.81 4.09 -23.57
C ASP A 150 -13.50 2.63 -23.99
N ASP A 151 -13.15 1.74 -23.06
CA ASP A 151 -12.77 0.35 -23.32
C ASP A 151 -13.53 -0.59 -22.37
N GLU A 152 -14.64 -1.14 -22.85
CA GLU A 152 -15.51 -2.03 -22.07
C GLU A 152 -14.76 -3.25 -21.51
N THR A 153 -13.79 -3.80 -22.26
CA THR A 153 -13.00 -4.95 -21.80
C THR A 153 -12.17 -4.60 -20.59
N LYS A 154 -11.50 -3.44 -20.61
CA LYS A 154 -10.69 -2.99 -19.47
C LYS A 154 -11.54 -2.64 -18.27
N MET A 155 -12.74 -2.06 -18.46
CA MET A 155 -13.66 -1.82 -17.36
C MET A 155 -14.20 -3.12 -16.78
N ALA A 156 -14.57 -4.09 -17.62
CA ALA A 156 -15.01 -5.42 -17.16
C ALA A 156 -13.90 -6.14 -16.35
N GLN A 157 -12.64 -6.05 -16.77
CA GLN A 157 -11.50 -6.58 -16.00
C GLN A 157 -11.39 -5.89 -14.63
N LYS A 158 -11.52 -4.57 -14.57
CA LYS A 158 -11.49 -3.81 -13.32
C LYS A 158 -12.61 -4.23 -12.38
N PHE A 159 -13.84 -4.26 -12.84
CA PHE A 159 -14.98 -4.62 -12.00
C PHE A 159 -14.91 -6.07 -11.51
N ARG A 160 -14.51 -7.03 -12.35
CA ARG A 160 -14.26 -8.41 -11.92
C ARG A 160 -13.21 -8.47 -10.78
N PHE A 161 -12.12 -7.71 -10.90
CA PHE A 161 -11.10 -7.63 -9.85
C PHE A 161 -11.67 -7.03 -8.56
N LEU A 162 -12.46 -5.95 -8.66
CA LEU A 162 -13.12 -5.30 -7.53
C LEU A 162 -14.14 -6.22 -6.85
N ASP A 163 -14.88 -7.05 -7.60
CA ASP A 163 -15.80 -8.05 -7.03
C ASP A 163 -15.06 -9.13 -6.24
N ALA A 164 -13.96 -9.67 -6.77
CA ALA A 164 -13.14 -10.64 -6.07
C ALA A 164 -12.48 -10.04 -4.81
N MET A 165 -12.02 -8.80 -4.90
CA MET A 165 -11.48 -8.06 -3.77
C MET A 165 -12.54 -7.83 -2.67
N LEU A 166 -13.77 -7.46 -3.07
CA LEU A 166 -14.88 -7.27 -2.14
C LEU A 166 -15.19 -8.55 -1.35
N ALA A 167 -15.21 -9.71 -2.03
CA ALA A 167 -15.41 -10.99 -1.36
C ALA A 167 -14.30 -11.25 -0.32
N ARG A 168 -13.03 -10.99 -0.69
CA ARG A 168 -11.89 -11.18 0.22
C ARG A 168 -11.92 -10.20 1.40
N MET A 169 -12.32 -8.96 1.19
CA MET A 169 -12.51 -7.98 2.27
C MET A 169 -13.56 -8.48 3.29
N GLY A 170 -14.65 -9.07 2.82
CA GLY A 170 -15.65 -9.69 3.70
C GLY A 170 -15.05 -10.78 4.59
N GLU A 171 -14.23 -11.69 4.02
CA GLU A 171 -13.55 -12.74 4.80
C GLU A 171 -12.60 -12.16 5.86
N LEU A 172 -11.81 -11.14 5.49
CA LEU A 172 -10.87 -10.46 6.40
C LEU A 172 -11.64 -9.73 7.53
N ARG A 173 -12.75 -9.08 7.20
CA ARG A 173 -13.59 -8.42 8.20
C ARG A 173 -14.21 -9.41 9.17
N ASP A 174 -14.70 -10.54 8.64
CA ASP A 174 -15.27 -11.62 9.45
C ASP A 174 -14.22 -12.24 10.38
N GLU A 175 -12.97 -12.41 9.93
CA GLU A 175 -11.87 -12.90 10.76
C GLU A 175 -11.59 -11.93 11.90
N ALA A 176 -11.45 -10.64 11.61
CA ALA A 176 -11.22 -9.60 12.61
C ALA A 176 -12.37 -9.52 13.63
N ALA A 177 -13.63 -9.53 13.16
CA ALA A 177 -14.81 -9.46 14.03
C ALA A 177 -14.93 -10.64 15.01
N ARG A 178 -14.37 -11.80 14.67
CA ARG A 178 -14.30 -12.96 15.57
C ARG A 178 -13.13 -12.92 16.57
N GLY A 179 -12.44 -11.79 16.67
CA GLY A 179 -11.25 -11.63 17.51
C GLY A 179 -10.00 -12.28 16.93
N GLY A 180 -9.99 -12.51 15.62
CA GLY A 180 -8.84 -12.97 14.86
C GLY A 180 -7.90 -11.82 14.47
N ARG A 181 -7.13 -12.06 13.40
CA ARG A 181 -6.16 -11.10 12.89
C ARG A 181 -6.86 -9.88 12.31
N GLN A 182 -6.35 -8.69 12.61
CA GLN A 182 -6.79 -7.46 11.98
C GLN A 182 -6.23 -7.38 10.54
N ALA A 183 -6.81 -6.53 9.69
CA ALA A 183 -6.38 -6.41 8.31
C ALA A 183 -6.23 -4.95 7.86
N VAL A 184 -5.27 -4.71 6.97
CA VAL A 184 -5.12 -3.47 6.23
C VAL A 184 -4.80 -3.75 4.76
N LEU A 185 -5.58 -3.15 3.86
CA LEU A 185 -5.34 -3.18 2.42
C LEU A 185 -4.61 -1.90 2.03
N CYS A 186 -3.39 -2.04 1.53
CA CYS A 186 -2.50 -0.94 1.16
C CYS A 186 -2.24 -0.97 -0.33
N GLY A 187 -2.47 0.13 -1.05
CA GLY A 187 -2.15 0.10 -2.46
C GLY A 187 -2.69 1.25 -3.28
N ASP A 188 -2.46 1.12 -4.58
CA ASP A 188 -3.06 1.95 -5.61
C ASP A 188 -4.38 1.30 -6.08
N PHE A 189 -5.48 1.91 -5.68
CA PHE A 189 -6.83 1.44 -6.01
C PHE A 189 -7.33 2.01 -7.34
N ASN A 190 -6.62 2.95 -7.93
CA ASN A 190 -7.01 3.62 -9.16
C ASN A 190 -8.44 4.16 -9.14
N ILE A 191 -8.94 4.57 -7.97
CA ILE A 191 -10.25 5.19 -7.73
C ILE A 191 -10.06 6.36 -6.78
N ALA A 192 -10.48 7.55 -7.18
CA ALA A 192 -10.71 8.66 -6.26
C ALA A 192 -12.16 8.56 -5.74
N HIS A 193 -12.35 8.44 -4.43
CA HIS A 193 -13.65 8.12 -3.85
C HIS A 193 -14.64 9.28 -3.92
N THR A 194 -14.24 10.43 -3.42
CA THR A 194 -15.12 11.61 -3.28
C THR A 194 -14.58 12.81 -4.07
N PRO A 195 -15.36 13.88 -4.24
CA PRO A 195 -14.85 15.12 -4.82
C PRO A 195 -13.67 15.75 -4.06
N LEU A 196 -13.46 15.39 -2.78
CA LEU A 196 -12.31 15.82 -2.02
C LEU A 196 -11.01 15.13 -2.49
N ASP A 197 -11.12 13.97 -3.11
CA ASP A 197 -10.00 13.12 -3.51
C ASP A 197 -9.44 13.44 -4.90
N ILE A 198 -10.01 14.42 -5.58
CA ILE A 198 -9.63 14.81 -6.94
C ILE A 198 -9.77 16.32 -7.14
N LYS A 199 -8.75 16.96 -7.67
CA LYS A 199 -8.75 18.44 -7.83
C LYS A 199 -9.82 18.95 -8.78
N ASN A 200 -10.12 18.23 -9.85
CA ASN A 200 -11.11 18.62 -10.86
C ASN A 200 -12.22 17.55 -10.97
N ALA A 201 -12.99 17.37 -9.89
CA ALA A 201 -14.06 16.38 -9.81
C ALA A 201 -15.07 16.53 -10.96
N LYS A 202 -15.56 17.74 -11.21
CA LYS A 202 -16.60 18.01 -12.25
C LYS A 202 -16.14 17.65 -13.65
N GLY A 203 -14.86 17.85 -13.97
CA GLY A 203 -14.29 17.51 -15.28
C GLY A 203 -14.00 16.03 -15.47
N ASN A 204 -14.00 15.23 -14.40
CA ASN A 204 -13.57 13.84 -14.43
C ASN A 204 -14.66 12.80 -14.15
N VAL A 205 -15.92 13.22 -13.98
CA VAL A 205 -17.05 12.31 -13.65
C VAL A 205 -17.32 11.20 -14.68
N LYS A 206 -16.74 11.31 -15.88
CA LYS A 206 -16.85 10.32 -16.96
C LYS A 206 -15.51 9.61 -17.25
N HIS A 207 -14.49 9.82 -16.43
CA HIS A 207 -13.20 9.18 -16.60
C HIS A 207 -13.04 7.99 -15.65
N ALA A 208 -12.41 6.93 -16.12
CA ALA A 208 -12.01 5.82 -15.26
C ALA A 208 -11.18 6.33 -14.07
N GLY A 209 -11.43 5.76 -12.90
CA GLY A 209 -10.89 6.21 -11.63
C GLY A 209 -11.80 7.22 -10.90
N PHE A 210 -12.87 7.72 -11.55
CA PHE A 210 -13.86 8.59 -10.88
C PHE A 210 -15.30 8.36 -11.38
N LEU A 211 -15.56 7.23 -12.02
CA LEU A 211 -16.92 6.86 -12.42
C LEU A 211 -17.80 6.58 -11.19
N PRO A 212 -19.09 6.88 -11.22
CA PRO A 212 -20.01 6.57 -10.12
C PRO A 212 -19.97 5.10 -9.69
N GLU A 213 -19.87 4.18 -10.66
CA GLU A 213 -19.84 2.73 -10.44
C GLU A 213 -18.56 2.30 -9.72
N GLU A 214 -17.42 2.91 -10.01
CA GLU A 214 -16.16 2.65 -9.31
C GLU A 214 -16.21 3.15 -7.87
N ARG A 215 -16.73 4.35 -7.66
CA ARG A 215 -16.87 4.97 -6.34
C ARG A 215 -17.82 4.19 -5.44
N ALA A 216 -18.88 3.62 -6.00
CA ALA A 216 -19.82 2.78 -5.28
C ALA A 216 -19.16 1.53 -4.65
N TYR A 217 -18.06 1.01 -5.21
CA TYR A 217 -17.28 -0.05 -4.54
C TYR A 217 -16.65 0.46 -3.24
N VAL A 218 -16.10 1.68 -3.25
CA VAL A 218 -15.52 2.27 -2.03
C VAL A 218 -16.60 2.52 -0.98
N ASP A 219 -17.77 3.03 -1.38
CA ASP A 219 -18.92 3.17 -0.48
C ASP A 219 -19.24 1.82 0.19
N ARG A 220 -19.27 0.72 -0.58
CA ARG A 220 -19.56 -0.62 -0.05
C ARG A 220 -18.47 -1.11 0.92
N TRP A 221 -17.18 -0.85 0.65
CA TRP A 221 -16.12 -1.23 1.58
C TRP A 221 -16.27 -0.54 2.93
N LEU A 222 -16.71 0.72 2.94
CA LEU A 222 -16.89 1.51 4.15
C LEU A 222 -18.21 1.16 4.86
N ASP A 223 -19.32 1.09 4.13
CA ASP A 223 -20.66 0.98 4.71
C ASP A 223 -21.08 -0.47 4.98
N GLU A 224 -20.77 -1.43 4.07
CA GLU A 224 -21.20 -2.83 4.20
C GLU A 224 -20.18 -3.68 4.97
N TYR A 225 -18.87 -3.40 4.77
CA TYR A 225 -17.78 -4.17 5.36
C TYR A 225 -17.06 -3.44 6.49
N GLU A 226 -17.49 -2.22 6.80
CA GLU A 226 -17.00 -1.40 7.91
C GLU A 226 -15.47 -1.16 7.90
N PHE A 227 -14.82 -1.24 6.72
CA PHE A 227 -13.43 -0.82 6.62
C PHE A 227 -13.34 0.70 6.77
N VAL A 228 -12.24 1.17 7.33
CA VAL A 228 -11.97 2.60 7.52
C VAL A 228 -10.92 3.05 6.49
N ASP A 229 -11.21 4.12 5.75
CA ASP A 229 -10.20 4.86 4.99
C ASP A 229 -9.36 5.68 5.97
N VAL A 230 -8.28 5.07 6.46
CA VAL A 230 -7.51 5.61 7.60
C VAL A 230 -6.93 6.99 7.31
N MET A 231 -6.45 7.22 6.09
CA MET A 231 -5.92 8.55 5.74
C MET A 231 -7.02 9.62 5.73
N ARG A 232 -8.20 9.30 5.20
CA ARG A 232 -9.33 10.22 5.18
C ARG A 232 -9.87 10.50 6.57
N ASP A 233 -9.95 9.47 7.41
CA ASP A 233 -10.36 9.61 8.80
C ASP A 233 -9.43 10.58 9.57
N LEU A 234 -8.11 10.41 9.42
CA LEU A 234 -7.10 11.27 10.03
C LEU A 234 -7.05 12.70 9.43
N ALA A 235 -7.31 12.84 8.13
CA ALA A 235 -7.25 14.13 7.43
C ALA A 235 -8.50 14.97 7.63
N GLY A 236 -9.65 14.33 7.87
CA GLY A 236 -10.95 14.99 7.89
C GLY A 236 -11.42 15.48 6.51
N ASP A 237 -12.43 16.36 6.50
CA ASP A 237 -13.10 16.85 5.30
C ASP A 237 -12.32 17.99 4.61
N ILE A 238 -11.10 17.73 4.19
CA ILE A 238 -10.27 18.68 3.44
C ILE A 238 -10.06 18.23 2.00
N GLN A 239 -9.84 19.19 1.10
CA GLN A 239 -9.52 18.92 -0.30
C GLN A 239 -8.13 18.28 -0.40
N GLY A 240 -8.04 17.07 -0.98
CA GLY A 240 -6.83 16.23 -0.90
C GLY A 240 -6.67 15.62 0.49
N PRO A 241 -5.44 15.42 0.96
CA PRO A 241 -4.20 15.48 0.19
C PRO A 241 -4.15 14.43 -0.91
N TYR A 242 -3.40 14.70 -2.00
CA TYR A 242 -3.31 13.83 -3.16
C TYR A 242 -2.07 12.94 -3.10
N THR A 243 -2.14 11.78 -3.78
CA THR A 243 -1.04 10.82 -3.87
C THR A 243 -0.50 10.66 -5.28
N TRP A 244 -1.25 11.06 -6.32
CA TRP A 244 -0.85 10.96 -7.71
C TRP A 244 -1.04 12.26 -8.49
N TRP A 245 -0.13 12.53 -9.44
CA TRP A 245 -0.18 13.70 -10.34
C TRP A 245 0.20 13.30 -11.76
N SER A 246 -0.70 13.61 -12.70
CA SER A 246 -0.42 13.41 -14.13
C SER A 246 0.93 14.04 -14.56
N GLN A 247 1.58 13.39 -15.52
CA GLN A 247 2.81 13.95 -16.14
C GLN A 247 2.51 15.12 -17.10
N ARG A 248 1.23 15.42 -17.37
CA ARG A 248 0.78 16.46 -18.30
C ARG A 248 0.37 17.72 -17.56
N GLY A 249 0.40 18.86 -18.28
CA GLY A 249 -0.22 20.11 -17.80
C GLY A 249 0.39 20.70 -16.53
N ARG A 250 1.64 20.36 -16.18
CA ARG A 250 2.31 20.77 -14.93
C ARG A 250 1.45 20.44 -13.69
N ALA A 251 0.77 19.28 -13.74
CA ALA A 251 -0.17 18.88 -12.68
C ALA A 251 0.51 18.79 -11.31
N PHE A 252 1.76 18.31 -11.26
CA PHE A 252 2.54 18.19 -10.03
C PHE A 252 2.82 19.56 -9.39
N ASP A 253 3.33 20.52 -10.18
CA ASP A 253 3.66 21.87 -9.72
C ASP A 253 2.43 22.64 -9.26
N ASN A 254 1.31 22.50 -10.01
CA ASN A 254 0.04 23.16 -9.73
C ASN A 254 -0.81 22.42 -8.68
N ASN A 255 -0.30 21.31 -8.15
CA ASN A 255 -1.00 20.43 -7.23
C ASN A 255 -2.40 19.99 -7.72
N VAL A 256 -2.51 19.69 -9.03
CA VAL A 256 -3.71 19.13 -9.65
C VAL A 256 -3.60 17.62 -9.60
N GLY A 257 -3.92 17.07 -8.43
CA GLY A 257 -3.71 15.66 -8.10
C GLY A 257 -5.00 14.89 -7.86
N TRP A 258 -4.81 13.58 -7.72
CA TRP A 258 -5.79 12.59 -7.31
C TRP A 258 -5.26 11.82 -6.11
N ARG A 259 -6.14 11.40 -5.20
CA ARG A 259 -5.83 10.42 -4.17
C ARG A 259 -6.26 9.05 -4.69
N LEU A 260 -5.29 8.24 -5.04
CA LEU A 260 -5.47 6.89 -5.61
C LEU A 260 -4.88 5.80 -4.72
N ASP A 261 -3.97 6.18 -3.82
CA ASP A 261 -3.31 5.27 -2.88
C ASP A 261 -4.00 5.37 -1.52
N TYR A 262 -4.33 4.22 -0.94
CA TYR A 262 -5.10 4.11 0.29
C TYR A 262 -4.50 3.10 1.26
N GLN A 263 -4.92 3.21 2.51
CA GLN A 263 -4.89 2.15 3.50
C GLN A 263 -6.31 2.01 4.08
N PHE A 264 -6.99 0.93 3.67
CA PHE A 264 -8.28 0.54 4.23
C PHE A 264 -8.04 -0.48 5.33
N ALA A 265 -8.36 -0.12 6.57
CA ALA A 265 -8.12 -0.97 7.74
C ALA A 265 -9.44 -1.45 8.38
N THR A 266 -9.39 -2.60 9.03
CA THR A 266 -10.46 -3.03 9.94
C THR A 266 -10.61 -2.03 11.08
N PRO A 267 -11.81 -1.86 11.67
CA PRO A 267 -12.08 -0.79 12.65
C PRO A 267 -11.09 -0.75 13.81
N GLU A 268 -10.82 -1.90 14.43
CA GLU A 268 -9.95 -1.98 15.61
C GLU A 268 -8.50 -1.59 15.27
N LEU A 269 -8.01 -1.91 14.07
CA LEU A 269 -6.70 -1.46 13.63
C LEU A 269 -6.71 0.03 13.32
N ALA A 270 -7.76 0.54 12.66
CA ALA A 270 -7.90 1.96 12.34
C ALA A 270 -7.88 2.84 13.59
N GLU A 271 -8.50 2.42 14.69
CA GLU A 271 -8.48 3.13 15.98
C GLU A 271 -7.07 3.32 16.55
N THR A 272 -6.12 2.48 16.17
CA THR A 272 -4.72 2.59 16.60
C THR A 272 -3.89 3.56 15.76
N ALA A 273 -4.43 4.08 14.66
CA ALA A 273 -3.72 5.03 13.79
C ALA A 273 -3.48 6.36 14.50
N ARG A 274 -2.25 6.91 14.36
CA ARG A 274 -1.84 8.14 15.06
C ARG A 274 -1.45 9.27 14.12
N GLY A 275 -1.29 9.01 12.84
CA GLY A 275 -0.96 10.02 11.85
C GLY A 275 -0.50 9.43 10.53
N PHE A 276 -0.46 10.27 9.52
CA PHE A 276 0.00 9.90 8.18
C PHE A 276 0.99 10.91 7.62
N VAL A 277 1.76 10.45 6.63
CA VAL A 277 2.65 11.29 5.82
C VAL A 277 2.46 10.92 4.35
N ILE A 278 2.33 11.91 3.49
CA ILE A 278 2.48 11.76 2.04
C ILE A 278 3.81 12.41 1.65
N ASP A 279 4.76 11.57 1.26
CA ASP A 279 6.12 12.02 0.89
C ASP A 279 6.15 12.57 -0.55
N LYS A 280 5.41 13.64 -0.79
CA LYS A 280 5.47 14.37 -2.05
C LYS A 280 6.85 14.99 -2.22
N ALA A 281 7.54 14.67 -3.33
CA ALA A 281 8.83 15.26 -3.65
C ALA A 281 8.74 16.79 -3.71
N PRO A 282 9.80 17.53 -3.30
CA PRO A 282 9.79 19.01 -3.32
C PRO A 282 9.58 19.60 -4.72
N THR A 283 10.10 18.93 -5.75
CA THR A 283 9.98 19.36 -7.16
C THR A 283 9.68 18.17 -8.07
N TYR A 284 9.17 18.46 -9.26
CA TYR A 284 8.87 17.45 -10.27
C TYR A 284 10.09 16.57 -10.61
N ASP A 285 11.28 17.15 -10.71
CA ASP A 285 12.50 16.44 -11.12
C ASP A 285 13.06 15.52 -10.04
N LEU A 286 12.72 15.76 -8.77
CA LEU A 286 13.17 14.96 -7.64
C LEU A 286 12.24 13.79 -7.33
N ARG A 287 11.10 13.67 -8.01
CA ARG A 287 10.19 12.56 -7.82
C ARG A 287 10.71 11.29 -8.49
N TRP A 288 10.74 10.18 -7.78
CA TRP A 288 11.10 8.89 -8.35
C TRP A 288 9.91 8.14 -8.95
N SER A 289 8.67 8.52 -8.60
CA SER A 289 7.41 8.04 -9.21
C SER A 289 6.47 9.21 -9.49
N ASP A 290 5.41 9.01 -10.25
CA ASP A 290 4.28 9.95 -10.38
C ASP A 290 3.28 9.83 -9.22
N HIS A 291 3.45 8.82 -8.36
CA HIS A 291 2.83 8.73 -7.04
C HIS A 291 3.79 9.20 -5.94
N ALA A 292 3.23 9.61 -4.81
CA ALA A 292 3.97 9.85 -3.58
C ALA A 292 3.67 8.74 -2.57
N PRO A 293 4.68 8.25 -1.81
CA PRO A 293 4.44 7.28 -0.75
C PRO A 293 3.45 7.80 0.30
N LEU A 294 2.51 6.94 0.68
CA LEU A 294 1.61 7.16 1.82
C LEU A 294 2.03 6.26 2.96
N THR A 295 2.48 6.86 4.06
CA THR A 295 2.82 6.16 5.31
C THR A 295 1.79 6.47 6.39
N ILE A 296 1.28 5.44 7.06
CA ILE A 296 0.45 5.58 8.26
C ILE A 296 1.17 4.90 9.43
N ARG A 297 1.05 5.48 10.61
CA ARG A 297 1.63 4.96 11.86
C ARG A 297 0.53 4.42 12.75
N TYR A 298 0.72 3.19 13.25
CA TYR A 298 -0.21 2.48 14.11
C TYR A 298 0.45 2.18 15.47
N ASP A 299 -0.27 2.41 16.54
CA ASP A 299 0.14 2.17 17.92
C ASP A 299 -0.38 0.78 18.37
N VAL A 300 0.34 -0.29 17.96
CA VAL A 300 -0.03 -1.70 18.14
C VAL A 300 1.09 -2.54 18.72
#